data_cac25ea366e0022a0e516b0315b0edb0
#
_entry.id   cac25ea366e0022a0e516b0315b0edb0
#
_cell.length_a   1.000
_cell.length_b   1.000
_cell.length_c   1.000
_cell.angle_alpha   90.00
_cell.angle_beta   90.00
_cell.angle_gamma   90.00
#
_symmetry.space_group_name_H-M   'P 1'
#
loop_
_entity.id
_entity.type
_entity.pdbx_description
1 polymer ?
#
loop_
_entity_poly.entity_id
_entity_poly.type
_entity_poly.pdbx_seq_one_letter_code
_entity_poly.pdbx_strand_id
1 'polypeptide(L)'
;MIDSEKPAAYNERWMVNPVSPLGGTLTPDDPATLNAIRRYEDRLAKDPTSLAFAPLADAYRKTGRIRDAIRLCRGGLERFPQYVTARLILAKALPDDGDPDGALAEVQAILETSPHEAQAHRLAGDLYRRAGALGDAVGHLEHAVRLDPGDRESRALLDVLGGGGTVPESSALKQLLTDDTFATLSFGMLCLEQGLVDEAAQIFLRLLGRDLGHARAREGLEEALRLKTQRRKGP
;
A
#
# COMPACT_ATOMS: atom_id res chain seq x y z
N MET A 1 -41.03 -16.86 29.61
CA MET A 1 -39.90 -17.69 29.19
C MET A 1 -39.47 -17.14 27.86
N ILE A 2 -38.43 -16.32 27.84
CA ILE A 2 -37.85 -15.79 26.62
C ILE A 2 -36.43 -16.33 26.61
N ASP A 3 -36.21 -17.30 25.69
CA ASP A 3 -34.89 -17.90 25.46
C ASP A 3 -33.92 -16.85 24.98
N SER A 4 -32.87 -16.64 25.76
CA SER A 4 -31.71 -15.85 25.40
C SER A 4 -30.79 -16.67 24.50
N GLU A 5 -30.95 -16.58 23.21
CA GLU A 5 -29.96 -17.09 22.27
C GLU A 5 -28.63 -16.34 22.46
N LYS A 6 -27.65 -17.07 22.95
CA LYS A 6 -26.25 -16.62 22.97
C LYS A 6 -25.77 -16.50 21.52
N PRO A 7 -25.13 -15.38 21.12
CA PRO A 7 -24.51 -15.28 19.80
C PRO A 7 -23.37 -16.30 19.70
N ALA A 8 -23.30 -16.95 18.55
CA ALA A 8 -22.37 -17.99 18.18
C ALA A 8 -20.91 -17.63 18.48
N ALA A 9 -20.19 -18.64 18.95
CA ALA A 9 -18.80 -18.60 19.36
C ALA A 9 -17.91 -17.84 18.36
N TYR A 10 -17.32 -16.75 18.82
CA TYR A 10 -16.21 -16.07 18.15
C TYR A 10 -15.05 -17.04 18.02
N ASN A 11 -14.62 -17.30 16.80
CA ASN A 11 -13.51 -18.19 16.50
C ASN A 11 -12.21 -17.53 16.93
N GLU A 12 -11.57 -18.02 17.99
CA GLU A 12 -10.36 -17.50 18.64
C GLU A 12 -9.10 -17.52 17.74
N ARG A 13 -9.23 -17.89 16.48
CA ARG A 13 -8.11 -18.10 15.55
C ARG A 13 -7.50 -16.81 14.97
N TRP A 14 -8.05 -15.62 15.25
CA TRP A 14 -7.60 -14.34 14.69
C TRP A 14 -7.01 -13.38 15.72
N MET A 15 -6.70 -13.86 16.93
CA MET A 15 -5.94 -13.06 17.91
C MET A 15 -4.44 -13.09 17.64
N VAL A 16 -4.02 -12.78 16.43
CA VAL A 16 -2.66 -12.34 16.18
C VAL A 16 -2.73 -10.83 15.97
N ASN A 17 -2.49 -10.08 17.03
CA ASN A 17 -2.26 -8.64 16.98
C ASN A 17 -1.15 -8.35 15.95
N PRO A 18 -1.41 -7.66 14.83
CA PRO A 18 -0.33 -7.06 14.08
C PRO A 18 0.18 -5.88 14.90
N VAL A 19 1.33 -6.06 15.52
CA VAL A 19 2.08 -5.00 16.18
C VAL A 19 2.39 -3.93 15.13
N SER A 20 1.70 -2.80 15.20
CA SER A 20 2.10 -1.60 14.47
C SER A 20 3.35 -1.02 15.14
N PRO A 21 4.46 -0.80 14.42
CA PRO A 21 5.72 -0.37 15.00
C PRO A 21 5.79 1.10 15.41
N LEU A 22 4.71 1.86 15.38
CA LEU A 22 4.70 3.28 15.77
C LEU A 22 3.43 3.64 16.55
N GLY A 23 3.57 3.65 17.90
CA GLY A 23 2.75 4.45 18.80
C GLY A 23 1.43 3.82 19.23
N GLY A 24 1.36 3.40 20.51
CA GLY A 24 0.14 3.25 21.29
C GLY A 24 -0.88 2.27 20.73
N THR A 25 -0.77 0.99 21.08
CA THR A 25 -1.86 0.03 20.91
C THR A 25 -3.07 0.53 21.70
N LEU A 26 -4.07 1.09 20.98
CA LEU A 26 -5.40 1.25 21.54
C LEU A 26 -5.94 -0.16 21.74
N THR A 27 -5.85 -0.66 22.97
CA THR A 27 -6.51 -1.92 23.32
C THR A 27 -8.02 -1.69 23.28
N PRO A 28 -8.83 -2.70 22.89
CA PRO A 28 -10.30 -2.59 22.90
C PRO A 28 -10.86 -2.08 24.24
N ASP A 29 -10.13 -2.27 25.31
CA ASP A 29 -10.49 -1.94 26.69
C ASP A 29 -9.87 -0.64 27.22
N ASP A 30 -9.20 0.16 26.36
CA ASP A 30 -8.66 1.46 26.80
C ASP A 30 -9.81 2.40 27.23
N PRO A 31 -9.80 2.88 28.49
CA PRO A 31 -10.85 3.77 29.01
C PRO A 31 -11.09 5.03 28.17
N ALA A 32 -10.05 5.56 27.53
CA ALA A 32 -10.15 6.73 26.65
C ALA A 32 -10.94 6.38 25.39
N THR A 33 -10.70 5.22 24.78
CA THR A 33 -11.42 4.73 23.61
C THR A 33 -12.89 4.45 23.95
N LEU A 34 -13.17 3.77 25.05
CA LEU A 34 -14.53 3.51 25.51
C LEU A 34 -15.32 4.81 25.80
N ASN A 35 -14.68 5.78 26.42
CA ASN A 35 -15.29 7.10 26.66
C ASN A 35 -15.56 7.87 25.36
N ALA A 36 -14.66 7.77 24.36
CA ALA A 36 -14.87 8.36 23.05
C ALA A 36 -16.08 7.71 22.34
N ILE A 37 -16.18 6.39 22.35
CA ILE A 37 -17.32 5.66 21.80
C ILE A 37 -18.62 6.14 22.43
N ARG A 38 -18.73 6.14 23.78
CA ARG A 38 -19.94 6.62 24.49
C ARG A 38 -20.32 8.04 24.10
N ARG A 39 -19.35 8.94 24.01
CA ARG A 39 -19.61 10.34 23.60
C ARG A 39 -20.18 10.44 22.19
N TYR A 40 -19.71 9.62 21.25
CA TYR A 40 -20.23 9.62 19.88
C TYR A 40 -21.60 8.93 19.81
N GLU A 41 -21.82 7.85 20.56
CA GLU A 41 -23.13 7.19 20.69
C GLU A 41 -24.18 8.16 21.27
N ASP A 42 -23.86 8.85 22.36
CA ASP A 42 -24.75 9.86 22.97
C ASP A 42 -25.06 11.02 22.01
N ARG A 43 -24.08 11.42 21.20
CA ARG A 43 -24.27 12.47 20.21
C ARG A 43 -25.20 12.04 19.09
N LEU A 44 -25.06 10.81 18.59
CA LEU A 44 -25.94 10.25 17.57
C LEU A 44 -27.35 9.97 18.11
N ALA A 45 -27.48 9.58 19.38
CA ALA A 45 -28.76 9.41 20.02
C ALA A 45 -29.56 10.76 20.14
N LYS A 46 -28.84 11.87 20.35
CA LYS A 46 -29.43 13.22 20.42
C LYS A 46 -29.69 13.80 19.03
N ASP A 47 -28.79 13.56 18.09
CA ASP A 47 -28.88 14.04 16.72
C ASP A 47 -28.46 12.92 15.74
N PRO A 48 -29.43 12.13 15.23
CA PRO A 48 -29.18 11.07 14.27
C PRO A 48 -28.63 11.55 12.91
N THR A 49 -28.69 12.88 12.65
CA THR A 49 -28.14 13.48 11.42
C THR A 49 -26.71 14.00 11.61
N SER A 50 -26.16 13.85 12.81
CA SER A 50 -24.79 14.27 13.10
C SER A 50 -23.76 13.46 12.33
N LEU A 51 -22.72 14.14 11.81
CA LEU A 51 -21.56 13.50 11.20
C LEU A 51 -20.69 12.70 12.20
N ALA A 52 -21.12 12.62 13.49
CA ALA A 52 -20.47 11.82 14.52
C ALA A 52 -20.47 10.32 14.23
N PHE A 53 -21.26 9.85 13.26
CA PHE A 53 -21.24 8.46 12.82
C PHE A 53 -19.88 8.03 12.28
N ALA A 54 -19.15 8.88 11.56
CA ALA A 54 -17.86 8.51 10.98
C ALA A 54 -16.77 8.28 12.06
N PRO A 55 -16.51 9.22 13.01
CA PRO A 55 -15.56 8.93 14.09
C PRO A 55 -16.00 7.78 15.00
N LEU A 56 -17.31 7.53 15.19
CA LEU A 56 -17.80 6.35 15.89
C LEU A 56 -17.48 5.06 15.12
N ALA A 57 -17.72 5.05 13.82
CA ALA A 57 -17.39 3.91 12.97
C ALA A 57 -15.88 3.58 12.99
N ASP A 58 -15.02 4.60 12.97
CA ASP A 58 -13.57 4.38 13.07
C ASP A 58 -13.17 3.83 14.46
N ALA A 59 -13.81 4.30 15.53
CA ALA A 59 -13.62 3.76 16.87
C ALA A 59 -14.08 2.30 16.97
N TYR A 60 -15.21 1.95 16.37
CA TYR A 60 -15.68 0.56 16.27
C TYR A 60 -14.71 -0.32 15.49
N ARG A 61 -14.21 0.15 14.33
CA ARG A 61 -13.22 -0.56 13.54
C ARG A 61 -11.94 -0.83 14.35
N LYS A 62 -11.40 0.19 15.02
CA LYS A 62 -10.20 0.08 15.86
C LYS A 62 -10.36 -0.85 17.07
N THR A 63 -11.60 -1.03 17.55
CA THR A 63 -11.91 -1.95 18.65
C THR A 63 -12.37 -3.33 18.18
N GLY A 64 -12.24 -3.64 16.87
CA GLY A 64 -12.59 -4.95 16.30
C GLY A 64 -14.09 -5.14 16.04
N ARG A 65 -14.93 -4.13 16.29
CA ARG A 65 -16.37 -4.15 15.98
C ARG A 65 -16.60 -3.83 14.49
N ILE A 66 -16.01 -4.63 13.61
CA ILE A 66 -15.92 -4.36 12.16
C ILE A 66 -17.30 -4.24 11.53
N ARG A 67 -18.21 -5.19 11.80
CA ARG A 67 -19.57 -5.19 11.23
C ARG A 67 -20.40 -3.98 11.69
N ASP A 68 -20.21 -3.53 12.93
CA ASP A 68 -20.89 -2.33 13.43
C ASP A 68 -20.37 -1.08 12.73
N ALA A 69 -19.05 -1.00 12.49
CA ALA A 69 -18.43 0.08 11.73
C ALA A 69 -18.97 0.14 10.29
N ILE A 70 -19.02 -1.00 9.59
CA ILE A 70 -19.56 -1.09 8.22
C ILE A 70 -21.01 -0.64 8.17
N ARG A 71 -21.86 -1.17 9.06
CA ARG A 71 -23.29 -0.83 9.13
C ARG A 71 -23.49 0.67 9.37
N LEU A 72 -22.72 1.23 10.28
CA LEU A 72 -22.79 2.64 10.63
C LEU A 72 -22.34 3.54 9.47
N CYS A 73 -21.26 3.18 8.77
CA CYS A 73 -20.80 3.90 7.58
C CYS A 73 -21.84 3.83 6.45
N ARG A 74 -22.39 2.65 6.15
CA ARG A 74 -23.41 2.49 5.10
C ARG A 74 -24.65 3.35 5.38
N GLY A 75 -25.19 3.25 6.59
CA GLY A 75 -26.35 4.08 6.97
C GLY A 75 -26.06 5.59 6.98
N GLY A 76 -24.84 5.99 7.33
CA GLY A 76 -24.44 7.40 7.25
C GLY A 76 -24.28 7.87 5.79
N LEU A 77 -23.74 7.04 4.91
CA LEU A 77 -23.53 7.33 3.49
C LEU A 77 -24.84 7.39 2.68
N GLU A 78 -25.91 6.72 3.11
CA GLU A 78 -27.25 6.92 2.53
C GLU A 78 -27.72 8.37 2.66
N ARG A 79 -27.35 9.06 3.75
CA ARG A 79 -27.71 10.46 4.01
C ARG A 79 -26.66 11.44 3.48
N PHE A 80 -25.39 11.05 3.52
CA PHE A 80 -24.24 11.87 3.13
C PHE A 80 -23.38 11.15 2.10
N PRO A 81 -23.85 10.95 0.86
CA PRO A 81 -23.17 10.13 -0.15
C PRO A 81 -21.75 10.60 -0.51
N GLN A 82 -21.49 11.90 -0.38
CA GLN A 82 -20.20 12.53 -0.72
C GLN A 82 -19.24 12.65 0.48
N TYR A 83 -19.56 12.02 1.62
CA TYR A 83 -18.71 12.16 2.79
C TYR A 83 -17.50 11.24 2.71
N VAL A 84 -16.41 11.77 2.14
CA VAL A 84 -15.14 11.05 1.87
C VAL A 84 -14.60 10.34 3.12
N THR A 85 -14.63 10.99 4.29
CA THR A 85 -14.13 10.37 5.53
C THR A 85 -14.86 9.07 5.86
N ALA A 86 -16.19 9.03 5.71
CA ALA A 86 -16.98 7.83 5.98
C ALA A 86 -16.70 6.72 4.95
N ARG A 87 -16.52 7.08 3.66
CA ARG A 87 -16.11 6.12 2.63
C ARG A 87 -14.72 5.54 2.91
N LEU A 88 -13.75 6.35 3.33
CA LEU A 88 -12.41 5.89 3.72
C LEU A 88 -12.48 4.91 4.90
N ILE A 89 -13.31 5.18 5.90
CA ILE A 89 -13.48 4.28 7.05
C ILE A 89 -14.14 2.98 6.62
N LEU A 90 -15.17 3.05 5.76
CA LEU A 90 -15.83 1.87 5.19
C LEU A 90 -14.84 1.03 4.39
N ALA A 91 -14.08 1.64 3.49
CA ALA A 91 -13.06 0.97 2.69
C ALA A 91 -11.95 0.32 3.53
N LYS A 92 -11.62 0.90 4.70
CA LYS A 92 -10.68 0.29 5.66
C LYS A 92 -11.28 -0.87 6.44
N ALA A 93 -12.60 -0.90 6.64
CA ALA A 93 -13.29 -1.94 7.41
C ALA A 93 -13.65 -3.17 6.57
N LEU A 94 -13.97 -2.98 5.29
CA LEU A 94 -14.44 -4.05 4.40
C LEU A 94 -13.45 -5.23 4.24
N PRO A 95 -12.13 -5.02 4.10
CA PRO A 95 -11.18 -6.12 4.00
C PRO A 95 -11.14 -6.99 5.27
N ASP A 96 -11.37 -6.40 6.44
CA ASP A 96 -11.40 -7.09 7.72
C ASP A 96 -12.69 -7.94 7.88
N ASP A 97 -13.75 -7.63 7.13
CA ASP A 97 -14.98 -8.45 7.01
C ASP A 97 -14.93 -9.43 5.82
N GLY A 98 -13.82 -9.46 5.06
CA GLY A 98 -13.62 -10.38 3.93
C GLY A 98 -14.11 -9.85 2.57
N ASP A 99 -14.34 -8.56 2.44
CA ASP A 99 -14.81 -7.89 1.22
C ASP A 99 -13.77 -6.88 0.68
N PRO A 100 -12.61 -7.33 0.16
CA PRO A 100 -11.61 -6.44 -0.41
C PRO A 100 -12.08 -5.78 -1.72
N ASP A 101 -12.94 -6.42 -2.49
CA ASP A 101 -13.47 -5.87 -3.74
C ASP A 101 -14.41 -4.70 -3.45
N GLY A 102 -15.26 -4.82 -2.43
CA GLY A 102 -16.07 -3.71 -1.94
C GLY A 102 -15.23 -2.54 -1.44
N ALA A 103 -14.09 -2.81 -0.80
CA ALA A 103 -13.16 -1.76 -0.39
C ALA A 103 -12.58 -1.01 -1.60
N LEU A 104 -12.16 -1.71 -2.65
CA LEU A 104 -11.68 -1.09 -3.89
C LEU A 104 -12.76 -0.24 -4.56
N ALA A 105 -14.01 -0.71 -4.59
CA ALA A 105 -15.13 0.06 -5.14
C ALA A 105 -15.36 1.38 -4.38
N GLU A 106 -15.30 1.35 -3.04
CA GLU A 106 -15.41 2.58 -2.24
C GLU A 106 -14.23 3.54 -2.47
N VAL A 107 -13.01 3.02 -2.60
CA VAL A 107 -11.82 3.84 -2.91
C VAL A 107 -11.96 4.46 -4.30
N GLN A 108 -12.42 3.71 -5.29
CA GLN A 108 -12.64 4.21 -6.64
C GLN A 108 -13.68 5.33 -6.65
N ALA A 109 -14.79 5.17 -5.95
CA ALA A 109 -15.82 6.20 -5.80
C ALA A 109 -15.30 7.50 -5.15
N ILE A 110 -14.31 7.39 -4.23
CA ILE A 110 -13.62 8.56 -3.69
C ILE A 110 -12.78 9.23 -4.78
N LEU A 111 -11.97 8.46 -5.51
CA LEU A 111 -11.05 9.00 -6.51
C LEU A 111 -11.77 9.60 -7.73
N GLU A 112 -12.98 9.13 -8.06
CA GLU A 112 -13.84 9.74 -9.08
C GLU A 112 -14.28 11.16 -8.71
N THR A 113 -14.55 11.41 -7.42
CA THR A 113 -14.99 12.72 -6.93
C THR A 113 -13.86 13.59 -6.42
N SER A 114 -12.81 12.97 -5.93
CA SER A 114 -11.65 13.61 -5.30
C SER A 114 -10.35 12.93 -5.76
N PRO A 115 -9.88 13.20 -7.01
CA PRO A 115 -8.71 12.52 -7.60
C PRO A 115 -7.39 12.80 -6.86
N HIS A 116 -7.36 13.79 -5.98
CA HIS A 116 -6.17 14.18 -5.22
C HIS A 116 -6.27 13.81 -3.72
N GLU A 117 -7.12 12.84 -3.38
CA GLU A 117 -7.21 12.37 -2.01
C GLU A 117 -6.07 11.38 -1.70
N ALA A 118 -5.03 11.86 -1.00
CA ALA A 118 -3.83 11.08 -0.70
C ALA A 118 -4.12 9.78 0.07
N GLN A 119 -5.08 9.83 1.03
CA GLN A 119 -5.44 8.65 1.80
C GLN A 119 -6.15 7.59 0.97
N ALA A 120 -6.94 8.00 -0.04
CA ALA A 120 -7.57 7.06 -0.98
C ALA A 120 -6.52 6.37 -1.84
N HIS A 121 -5.55 7.10 -2.37
CA HIS A 121 -4.43 6.52 -3.12
C HIS A 121 -3.60 5.56 -2.25
N ARG A 122 -3.29 5.91 -1.01
CA ARG A 122 -2.58 5.01 -0.09
C ARG A 122 -3.36 3.72 0.16
N LEU A 123 -4.67 3.84 0.41
CA LEU A 123 -5.52 2.68 0.66
C LEU A 123 -5.65 1.80 -0.59
N ALA A 124 -5.80 2.39 -1.78
CA ALA A 124 -5.75 1.64 -3.05
C ALA A 124 -4.44 0.86 -3.18
N GLY A 125 -3.32 1.53 -2.94
CA GLY A 125 -1.99 0.90 -2.99
C GLY A 125 -1.86 -0.31 -2.06
N ASP A 126 -2.35 -0.22 -0.82
CA ASP A 126 -2.33 -1.37 0.11
C ASP A 126 -3.28 -2.49 -0.33
N LEU A 127 -4.48 -2.17 -0.84
CA LEU A 127 -5.44 -3.15 -1.34
C LEU A 127 -4.89 -3.88 -2.57
N TYR A 128 -4.34 -3.18 -3.56
CA TYR A 128 -3.72 -3.78 -4.74
C TYR A 128 -2.49 -4.63 -4.38
N ARG A 129 -1.68 -4.18 -3.42
CA ARG A 129 -0.56 -4.98 -2.90
C ARG A 129 -1.03 -6.30 -2.30
N ARG A 130 -2.08 -6.28 -1.48
CA ARG A 130 -2.68 -7.50 -0.89
C ARG A 130 -3.28 -8.43 -1.95
N ALA A 131 -3.80 -7.87 -3.04
CA ALA A 131 -4.32 -8.62 -4.18
C ALA A 131 -3.22 -9.15 -5.11
N GLY A 132 -1.94 -8.79 -4.88
CA GLY A 132 -0.80 -9.19 -5.73
C GLY A 132 -0.65 -8.36 -7.00
N ALA A 133 -1.47 -7.33 -7.22
CA ALA A 133 -1.38 -6.40 -8.35
C ALA A 133 -0.32 -5.32 -8.05
N LEU A 134 0.96 -5.72 -8.06
CA LEU A 134 2.06 -4.89 -7.56
C LEU A 134 2.28 -3.63 -8.40
N GLY A 135 2.04 -3.69 -9.71
CA GLY A 135 2.16 -2.52 -10.59
C GLY A 135 1.17 -1.41 -10.24
N ASP A 136 -0.10 -1.77 -10.04
CA ASP A 136 -1.16 -0.84 -9.63
C ASP A 136 -0.89 -0.31 -8.22
N ALA A 137 -0.42 -1.18 -7.32
CA ALA A 137 -0.04 -0.78 -5.96
C ALA A 137 1.03 0.30 -5.96
N VAL A 138 2.11 0.13 -6.74
CA VAL A 138 3.20 1.11 -6.87
C VAL A 138 2.66 2.42 -7.43
N GLY A 139 1.88 2.39 -8.52
CA GLY A 139 1.31 3.60 -9.12
C GLY A 139 0.48 4.41 -8.13
N HIS A 140 -0.38 3.76 -7.35
CA HIS A 140 -1.19 4.43 -6.34
C HIS A 140 -0.36 4.96 -5.16
N LEU A 141 0.63 4.22 -4.68
CA LEU A 141 1.51 4.68 -3.59
C LEU A 141 2.40 5.87 -4.02
N GLU A 142 2.88 5.90 -5.27
CA GLU A 142 3.59 7.05 -5.83
C GLU A 142 2.69 8.30 -5.88
N HIS A 143 1.42 8.14 -6.23
CA HIS A 143 0.46 9.23 -6.17
C HIS A 143 0.26 9.72 -4.73
N ALA A 144 0.10 8.80 -3.77
CA ALA A 144 -0.04 9.15 -2.36
C ALA A 144 1.16 9.97 -1.84
N VAL A 145 2.40 9.52 -2.10
CA VAL A 145 3.63 10.23 -1.70
C VAL A 145 3.79 11.58 -2.40
N ARG A 146 3.34 11.69 -3.64
CA ARG A 146 3.38 12.96 -4.38
C ARG A 146 2.40 13.98 -3.81
N LEU A 147 1.21 13.53 -3.37
CA LEU A 147 0.18 14.37 -2.75
C LEU A 147 0.50 14.70 -1.29
N ASP A 148 1.05 13.74 -0.56
CA ASP A 148 1.53 13.92 0.82
C ASP A 148 2.97 13.41 0.96
N PRO A 149 3.99 14.27 0.76
CA PRO A 149 5.39 13.88 0.93
C PRO A 149 5.77 13.50 2.36
N GLY A 150 4.92 13.79 3.35
CA GLY A 150 5.09 13.40 4.76
C GLY A 150 4.62 11.99 5.07
N ASP A 151 3.90 11.34 4.16
CA ASP A 151 3.38 9.98 4.36
C ASP A 151 4.50 8.93 4.36
N ARG A 152 4.95 8.62 5.58
CA ARG A 152 6.01 7.63 5.83
C ARG A 152 5.56 6.21 5.50
N GLU A 153 4.27 5.93 5.66
CA GLU A 153 3.71 4.59 5.43
C GLU A 153 3.72 4.25 3.93
N SER A 154 3.21 5.14 3.08
CA SER A 154 3.28 4.95 1.62
C SER A 154 4.71 4.88 1.12
N ARG A 155 5.62 5.68 1.67
CA ARG A 155 7.04 5.63 1.33
C ARG A 155 7.68 4.30 1.71
N ALA A 156 7.43 3.82 2.94
CA ALA A 156 7.94 2.53 3.38
C ALA A 156 7.39 1.36 2.54
N LEU A 157 6.11 1.42 2.14
CA LEU A 157 5.52 0.42 1.25
C LEU A 157 6.16 0.47 -0.15
N LEU A 158 6.42 1.66 -0.69
CA LEU A 158 7.14 1.83 -1.95
C LEU A 158 8.56 1.28 -1.88
N ASP A 159 9.28 1.53 -0.78
CA ASP A 159 10.63 1.00 -0.59
C ASP A 159 10.64 -0.53 -0.58
N VAL A 160 9.62 -1.15 0.02
CA VAL A 160 9.46 -2.61 0.03
C VAL A 160 9.07 -3.15 -1.34
N LEU A 161 8.16 -2.48 -2.06
CA LEU A 161 7.68 -2.90 -3.38
C LEU A 161 8.66 -2.51 -4.49
N GLY A 162 9.30 -1.35 -4.38
CA GLY A 162 10.30 -0.82 -5.30
C GLY A 162 11.63 -1.58 -5.25
N GLY A 163 11.85 -2.42 -4.24
CA GLY A 163 12.90 -3.44 -4.26
C GLY A 163 12.75 -4.45 -5.40
N GLY A 164 11.69 -4.31 -6.21
CA GLY A 164 11.41 -5.16 -7.39
C GLY A 164 11.18 -4.43 -8.71
N GLY A 165 11.30 -3.07 -8.82
CA GLY A 165 10.88 -2.51 -10.11
C GLY A 165 11.27 -1.10 -10.51
N THR A 166 11.71 -0.25 -9.63
CA THR A 166 12.50 0.94 -9.99
C THR A 166 13.68 0.97 -9.06
N VAL A 167 14.83 0.62 -9.61
CA VAL A 167 16.10 0.80 -8.90
C VAL A 167 16.09 2.26 -8.45
N PRO A 168 16.12 2.52 -7.12
CA PRO A 168 16.36 3.87 -6.70
C PRO A 168 17.66 4.29 -7.40
N GLU A 169 17.75 5.54 -7.85
CA GLU A 169 19.05 6.17 -8.04
C GLU A 169 19.76 6.23 -6.68
N SER A 170 19.79 5.09 -6.02
CA SER A 170 20.33 4.98 -4.68
C SER A 170 21.82 4.95 -4.81
N SER A 171 22.44 5.75 -3.98
CA SER A 171 23.87 5.68 -3.71
C SER A 171 24.35 4.22 -3.52
N ALA A 172 23.49 3.32 -3.04
CA ALA A 172 23.77 1.90 -2.88
C ALA A 172 23.97 1.16 -4.21
N LEU A 173 23.09 1.34 -5.22
CA LEU A 173 23.32 0.73 -6.54
C LEU A 173 24.55 1.35 -7.21
N LYS A 174 24.73 2.69 -7.12
CA LYS A 174 25.94 3.33 -7.59
C LYS A 174 27.18 2.78 -6.87
N GLN A 175 27.11 2.53 -5.57
CA GLN A 175 28.20 1.89 -4.82
C GLN A 175 28.43 0.47 -5.28
N LEU A 176 27.41 -0.38 -5.46
CA LEU A 176 27.51 -1.73 -6.00
C LEU A 176 28.07 -1.74 -7.42
N LEU A 177 27.65 -0.79 -8.25
CA LEU A 177 28.17 -0.62 -9.60
C LEU A 177 29.62 -0.08 -9.60
N THR A 178 30.06 0.61 -8.55
CA THR A 178 31.44 1.08 -8.40
C THR A 178 32.36 0.06 -7.74
N ASP A 179 31.79 -0.93 -7.01
CA ASP A 179 32.56 -2.01 -6.38
C ASP A 179 32.86 -3.11 -7.42
N ASP A 180 34.15 -3.30 -7.65
CA ASP A 180 34.65 -4.30 -8.59
C ASP A 180 34.32 -5.73 -8.20
N THR A 181 33.97 -6.00 -6.94
CA THR A 181 33.57 -7.31 -6.43
C THR A 181 32.27 -7.80 -7.06
N PHE A 182 31.36 -6.88 -7.40
CA PHE A 182 30.07 -7.19 -8.01
C PHE A 182 30.07 -7.13 -9.54
N ALA A 183 31.16 -6.71 -10.18
CA ALA A 183 31.29 -6.76 -11.62
C ALA A 183 31.47 -8.21 -12.09
N THR A 184 30.37 -8.98 -12.10
CA THR A 184 30.32 -10.36 -12.57
C THR A 184 29.41 -10.48 -13.79
N LEU A 185 29.68 -11.49 -14.64
CA LEU A 185 28.85 -11.77 -15.81
C LEU A 185 27.40 -12.03 -15.41
N SER A 186 27.17 -12.80 -14.35
CA SER A 186 25.83 -13.13 -13.85
C SER A 186 25.06 -11.89 -13.40
N PHE A 187 25.72 -10.92 -12.76
CA PHE A 187 25.09 -9.69 -12.35
C PHE A 187 24.78 -8.77 -13.54
N GLY A 188 25.66 -8.70 -14.53
CA GLY A 188 25.39 -7.99 -15.78
C GLY A 188 24.20 -8.57 -16.56
N MET A 189 24.10 -9.91 -16.64
CA MET A 189 22.95 -10.58 -17.28
C MET A 189 21.65 -10.34 -16.50
N LEU A 190 21.68 -10.40 -15.16
CA LEU A 190 20.53 -10.09 -14.33
C LEU A 190 20.03 -8.65 -14.56
N CYS A 191 20.94 -7.69 -14.66
CA CYS A 191 20.59 -6.31 -15.00
C CYS A 191 19.89 -6.20 -16.36
N LEU A 192 20.33 -6.95 -17.37
CA LEU A 192 19.65 -7.01 -18.68
C LEU A 192 18.22 -7.57 -18.57
N GLU A 193 18.05 -8.67 -17.86
CA GLU A 193 16.72 -9.31 -17.62
C GLU A 193 15.76 -8.37 -16.91
N GLN A 194 16.27 -7.54 -15.97
CA GLN A 194 15.49 -6.54 -15.26
C GLN A 194 15.31 -5.24 -16.07
N GLY A 195 15.81 -5.18 -17.30
CA GLY A 195 15.70 -4.00 -18.14
C GLY A 195 16.61 -2.83 -17.74
N LEU A 196 17.57 -3.05 -16.83
CA LEU A 196 18.59 -2.09 -16.39
C LEU A 196 19.75 -2.04 -17.39
N VAL A 197 19.46 -1.49 -18.58
CA VAL A 197 20.33 -1.59 -19.75
C VAL A 197 21.62 -0.79 -19.59
N ASP A 198 21.56 0.38 -18.96
CA ASP A 198 22.71 1.24 -18.75
C ASP A 198 23.67 0.67 -17.69
N GLU A 199 23.11 0.08 -16.65
CA GLU A 199 23.82 -0.59 -15.57
C GLU A 199 24.50 -1.86 -16.07
N ALA A 200 23.78 -2.66 -16.85
CA ALA A 200 24.33 -3.87 -17.50
C ALA A 200 25.52 -3.52 -18.39
N ALA A 201 25.40 -2.47 -19.21
CA ALA A 201 26.47 -1.99 -20.07
C ALA A 201 27.72 -1.59 -19.26
N GLN A 202 27.55 -0.89 -18.13
CA GLN A 202 28.65 -0.52 -17.24
C GLN A 202 29.37 -1.73 -16.66
N ILE A 203 28.62 -2.77 -16.24
CA ILE A 203 29.18 -4.02 -15.69
C ILE A 203 29.98 -4.74 -16.76
N PHE A 204 29.44 -4.90 -17.97
CA PHE A 204 30.15 -5.56 -19.07
C PHE A 204 31.40 -4.80 -19.52
N LEU A 205 31.37 -3.47 -19.57
CA LEU A 205 32.55 -2.66 -19.85
C LEU A 205 33.66 -2.86 -18.83
N ARG A 206 33.33 -3.02 -17.55
CA ARG A 206 34.32 -3.31 -16.50
C ARG A 206 34.90 -4.71 -16.63
N LEU A 207 34.06 -5.70 -16.93
CA LEU A 207 34.53 -7.05 -17.20
C LEU A 207 35.49 -7.08 -18.38
N LEU A 208 35.18 -6.38 -19.47
CA LEU A 208 36.05 -6.22 -20.63
C LEU A 208 37.32 -5.41 -20.33
N GLY A 209 37.26 -4.45 -19.39
CA GLY A 209 38.43 -3.72 -18.91
C GLY A 209 39.42 -4.59 -18.15
N ARG A 210 38.96 -5.69 -17.54
CA ARG A 210 39.82 -6.71 -16.86
C ARG A 210 40.30 -7.80 -17.81
N ASP A 211 39.43 -8.22 -18.71
CA ASP A 211 39.72 -9.27 -19.72
C ASP A 211 39.06 -8.93 -21.05
N LEU A 212 39.83 -8.34 -21.95
CA LEU A 212 39.39 -7.98 -23.30
C LEU A 212 38.95 -9.20 -24.12
N GLY A 213 39.41 -10.39 -23.75
CA GLY A 213 39.04 -11.68 -24.39
C GLY A 213 37.70 -12.26 -23.91
N HIS A 214 37.03 -11.65 -22.93
CA HIS A 214 35.81 -12.20 -22.31
C HIS A 214 34.61 -12.15 -23.27
N ALA A 215 34.46 -13.22 -24.10
CA ALA A 215 33.46 -13.29 -25.18
C ALA A 215 32.01 -12.99 -24.69
N ARG A 216 31.57 -13.63 -23.59
CA ARG A 216 30.22 -13.46 -23.07
C ARG A 216 29.93 -12.04 -22.53
N ALA A 217 30.95 -11.33 -22.01
CA ALA A 217 30.78 -9.95 -21.60
C ALA A 217 30.64 -9.02 -22.80
N ARG A 218 31.30 -9.35 -23.92
CA ARG A 218 31.15 -8.62 -25.19
C ARG A 218 29.74 -8.79 -25.76
N GLU A 219 29.25 -10.04 -25.83
CA GLU A 219 27.87 -10.34 -26.25
C GLU A 219 26.84 -9.63 -25.40
N GLY A 220 27.00 -9.64 -24.08
CA GLY A 220 26.12 -8.90 -23.14
C GLY A 220 26.15 -7.40 -23.36
N LEU A 221 27.31 -6.81 -23.63
CA LEU A 221 27.42 -5.40 -23.95
C LEU A 221 26.73 -5.04 -25.27
N GLU A 222 26.89 -5.85 -26.29
CA GLU A 222 26.24 -5.64 -27.59
C GLU A 222 24.72 -5.69 -27.45
N GLU A 223 24.18 -6.65 -26.69
CA GLU A 223 22.77 -6.74 -26.41
C GLU A 223 22.25 -5.54 -25.60
N ALA A 224 22.98 -5.09 -24.59
CA ALA A 224 22.66 -3.88 -23.84
C ALA A 224 22.59 -2.64 -24.77
N LEU A 225 23.56 -2.46 -25.65
CA LEU A 225 23.56 -1.34 -26.59
C LEU A 225 22.43 -1.43 -27.62
N ARG A 226 22.08 -2.64 -28.06
CA ARG A 226 20.94 -2.88 -28.94
C ARG A 226 19.63 -2.48 -28.29
N LEU A 227 19.37 -2.93 -27.07
CA LEU A 227 18.18 -2.59 -26.30
C LEU A 227 18.08 -1.08 -26.03
N LYS A 228 19.19 -0.43 -25.72
CA LYS A 228 19.27 1.02 -25.55
C LYS A 228 18.89 1.79 -26.81
N THR A 229 19.35 1.32 -27.97
CA THR A 229 19.01 1.94 -29.26
C THR A 229 17.56 1.72 -29.66
N GLN A 230 16.97 0.56 -29.30
CA GLN A 230 15.56 0.29 -29.50
C GLN A 230 14.66 1.21 -28.64
N ARG A 231 15.02 1.44 -27.37
CA ARG A 231 14.30 2.38 -26.49
C ARG A 231 14.30 3.83 -27.00
N ARG A 232 15.36 4.23 -27.70
CA ARG A 232 15.44 5.57 -28.30
C ARG A 232 14.64 5.73 -29.58
N LYS A 233 14.26 4.62 -30.23
CA LYS A 233 13.48 4.59 -31.48
C LYS A 233 12.01 4.26 -31.29
N GLY A 234 11.55 4.08 -30.05
CA GLY A 234 10.13 3.86 -29.72
C GLY A 234 9.26 5.06 -30.09
N PRO A 235 7.96 4.81 -30.35
CA PRO A 235 7.09 5.63 -31.16
C PRO A 235 6.90 7.02 -30.67
#